data_2adfa45dc23b546bb08b44fb3c39d067
#
_entry.id   2adfa45dc23b546bb08b44fb3c39d067
#
_cell.length_a   1.000
_cell.length_b   1.000
_cell.length_c   1.000
_cell.angle_alpha   90.00
_cell.angle_beta   90.00
_cell.angle_gamma   90.00
#
_symmetry.space_group_name_H-M   'P 1'
#
loop_
_entity.id
_entity.type
_entity.pdbx_description
1 polymer ?
#
loop_
_entity_poly.entity_id
_entity_poly.type
_entity_poly.pdbx_seq_one_letter_code
_entity_poly.pdbx_strand_id
1 'polypeptide(L)'
;NKPKDTVTTSDDPQARRTVMDLVKGACNERIYPVGRLDRNTTGVLLLTNDGDLASKLTHPKYLKKKIYHVHLDKNLTKADMEQIAAGIQLDDGEIHADAISYTDDVKKDDVGIEIHSGKNRIVRRIFESLGYKVMKLDRVYFAGLTKKGLRRGEWRYLTEQEVNFLRMGSFE
;
A
#
# COMPACT_ATOMS: atom_id res chain seq x y z
N ASN A 1 -5.41 -9.28 2.81
CA ASN A 1 -5.24 -9.03 1.39
C ASN A 1 -6.50 -8.36 0.83
N LYS A 2 -6.54 -7.04 0.93
CA LYS A 2 -7.71 -6.24 0.55
C LYS A 2 -8.04 -6.42 -0.94
N PRO A 3 -9.29 -6.77 -1.28
CA PRO A 3 -9.71 -6.88 -2.68
C PRO A 3 -10.07 -5.51 -3.26
N LYS A 4 -10.30 -5.48 -4.56
CA LYS A 4 -10.88 -4.33 -5.27
C LYS A 4 -12.27 -3.98 -4.75
N ASP A 5 -12.71 -2.77 -5.04
CA ASP A 5 -14.08 -2.30 -4.78
C ASP A 5 -14.47 -2.42 -3.31
N THR A 6 -13.51 -2.13 -2.43
CA THR A 6 -13.69 -2.23 -0.98
C THR A 6 -13.07 -1.00 -0.34
N VAL A 7 -13.85 -0.26 0.43
CA VAL A 7 -13.44 1.02 1.02
C VAL A 7 -12.72 0.78 2.34
N THR A 8 -11.61 1.49 2.54
CA THR A 8 -10.84 1.43 3.79
C THR A 8 -11.41 2.43 4.80
N THR A 9 -12.47 2.03 5.46
CA THR A 9 -13.10 2.80 6.52
C THR A 9 -13.86 1.87 7.46
N SER A 10 -14.10 2.31 8.69
CA SER A 10 -14.95 1.58 9.64
C SER A 10 -16.43 1.90 9.45
N ASP A 11 -16.76 3.00 8.79
CA ASP A 11 -18.13 3.42 8.52
C ASP A 11 -18.17 4.15 7.19
N ASP A 12 -19.08 3.76 6.31
CA ASP A 12 -19.26 4.38 5.00
C ASP A 12 -20.69 4.90 4.85
N PRO A 13 -20.89 6.23 4.81
CA PRO A 13 -22.22 6.81 4.63
C PRO A 13 -22.89 6.45 3.31
N GLN A 14 -22.13 5.99 2.32
CA GLN A 14 -22.66 5.51 1.03
C GLN A 14 -22.98 4.00 1.05
N ALA A 15 -22.85 3.35 2.20
CA ALA A 15 -23.13 1.92 2.39
C ALA A 15 -22.39 1.00 1.40
N ARG A 16 -21.21 1.41 0.94
CA ARG A 16 -20.35 0.56 0.08
C ARG A 16 -19.72 -0.55 0.92
N ARG A 17 -19.22 -1.57 0.25
CA ARG A 17 -18.47 -2.63 0.90
C ARG A 17 -17.21 -2.04 1.56
N THR A 18 -17.01 -2.35 2.84
CA THR A 18 -15.84 -1.87 3.58
C THR A 18 -14.94 -3.03 3.99
N VAL A 19 -13.72 -2.71 4.38
CA VAL A 19 -12.77 -3.70 4.90
C VAL A 19 -13.28 -4.34 6.20
N MET A 20 -14.14 -3.66 6.94
CA MET A 20 -14.73 -4.19 8.17
C MET A 20 -15.68 -5.36 7.89
N ASP A 21 -16.34 -5.36 6.74
CA ASP A 21 -17.20 -6.47 6.32
C ASP A 21 -16.38 -7.77 6.15
N LEU A 22 -15.13 -7.65 5.71
CA LEU A 22 -14.23 -8.78 5.46
C LEU A 22 -13.76 -9.45 6.75
N VAL A 23 -13.65 -8.71 7.84
CA VAL A 23 -13.13 -9.20 9.11
C VAL A 23 -14.22 -9.36 10.17
N LYS A 24 -15.48 -9.31 9.75
CA LYS A 24 -16.62 -9.50 10.64
C LYS A 24 -16.50 -10.84 11.35
N GLY A 25 -16.59 -10.81 12.68
CA GLY A 25 -16.47 -12.03 13.48
C GLY A 25 -15.04 -12.47 13.80
N ALA A 26 -14.02 -11.74 13.31
CA ALA A 26 -12.62 -12.08 13.57
C ALA A 26 -12.27 -11.99 15.06
N CYS A 27 -12.83 -11.00 15.76
CA CYS A 27 -12.60 -10.77 17.18
C CYS A 27 -13.76 -9.97 17.77
N ASN A 28 -13.81 -9.91 19.11
CA ASN A 28 -14.81 -9.12 19.83
C ASN A 28 -14.39 -7.66 20.01
N GLU A 29 -13.10 -7.39 19.93
CA GLU A 29 -12.55 -6.05 20.08
C GLU A 29 -12.89 -5.20 18.85
N ARG A 30 -13.03 -3.89 19.08
CA ARG A 30 -13.15 -2.93 17.99
C ARG A 30 -11.78 -2.77 17.33
N ILE A 31 -11.69 -3.11 16.06
CA ILE A 31 -10.47 -2.94 15.27
C ILE A 31 -10.72 -1.93 14.15
N TYR A 32 -9.63 -1.35 13.67
CA TYR A 32 -9.69 -0.36 12.59
C TYR A 32 -8.44 -0.48 11.71
N PRO A 33 -8.55 -0.03 10.46
CA PRO A 33 -7.41 -0.12 9.53
C PRO A 33 -6.29 0.85 9.91
N VAL A 34 -5.06 0.41 9.68
CA VAL A 34 -3.85 1.22 9.83
C VAL A 34 -3.59 1.89 8.50
N GLY A 35 -3.89 3.18 8.42
CA GLY A 35 -3.81 3.92 7.17
C GLY A 35 -4.94 3.55 6.22
N ARG A 36 -4.76 3.89 4.96
CA ARG A 36 -5.80 3.72 3.95
C ARG A 36 -5.21 3.19 2.65
N LEU A 37 -5.99 2.36 1.97
CA LEU A 37 -5.81 2.03 0.56
C LEU A 37 -7.04 2.52 -0.19
N ASP A 38 -6.85 3.05 -1.40
CA ASP A 38 -7.97 3.46 -2.23
C ASP A 38 -8.93 2.29 -2.49
N ARG A 39 -10.16 2.60 -2.83
CA ARG A 39 -11.21 1.61 -3.09
C ARG A 39 -10.74 0.49 -4.02
N ASN A 40 -10.04 0.84 -5.10
CA ASN A 40 -9.58 -0.10 -6.11
C ASN A 40 -8.11 -0.51 -5.99
N THR A 41 -7.42 -0.04 -4.96
CA THR A 41 -6.08 -0.51 -4.62
C THR A 41 -6.20 -1.77 -3.77
N THR A 42 -5.43 -2.78 -4.13
CA THR A 42 -5.48 -4.09 -3.45
C THR A 42 -4.25 -4.30 -2.58
N GLY A 43 -4.27 -5.36 -1.78
CA GLY A 43 -3.08 -5.86 -1.11
C GLY A 43 -3.06 -5.71 0.40
N VAL A 44 -1.86 -5.65 0.94
CA VAL A 44 -1.61 -5.68 2.39
C VAL A 44 -2.28 -4.51 3.09
N LEU A 45 -3.18 -4.82 4.02
CA LEU A 45 -3.80 -3.85 4.92
C LEU A 45 -3.78 -4.42 6.33
N LEU A 46 -3.23 -3.68 7.26
CA LEU A 46 -3.17 -4.05 8.68
C LEU A 46 -4.37 -3.46 9.40
N LEU A 47 -4.99 -4.26 10.27
CA LEU A 47 -6.04 -3.81 11.17
C LEU A 47 -5.62 -4.10 12.60
N THR A 48 -5.95 -3.22 13.53
CA THR A 48 -5.55 -3.37 14.93
C THR A 48 -6.51 -2.62 15.86
N ASN A 49 -6.50 -3.00 17.14
CA ASN A 49 -7.13 -2.24 18.20
C ASN A 49 -6.09 -1.40 18.99
N ASP A 50 -4.82 -1.50 18.63
CA ASP A 50 -3.73 -0.77 19.28
C ASP A 50 -3.54 0.60 18.62
N GLY A 51 -4.17 1.62 19.19
CA GLY A 51 -4.15 2.98 18.64
C GLY A 51 -2.77 3.61 18.60
N ASP A 52 -1.94 3.33 19.62
CA ASP A 52 -0.58 3.87 19.68
C ASP A 52 0.27 3.29 18.56
N LEU A 53 0.17 1.97 18.33
CA LEU A 53 0.87 1.32 17.23
C LEU A 53 0.39 1.83 15.87
N ALA A 54 -0.92 1.96 15.69
CA ALA A 54 -1.49 2.48 14.45
C ALA A 54 -0.98 3.89 14.15
N SER A 55 -0.96 4.76 15.15
CA SER A 55 -0.45 6.13 15.02
C SER A 55 1.03 6.14 14.64
N LYS A 56 1.82 5.30 15.28
CA LYS A 56 3.25 5.17 15.00
C LYS A 56 3.53 4.70 13.56
N LEU A 57 2.74 3.75 13.09
CA LEU A 57 2.91 3.18 11.74
C LEU A 57 2.44 4.13 10.62
N THR A 58 1.60 5.10 10.94
CA THR A 58 1.06 6.06 9.96
C THR A 58 1.62 7.46 10.09
N HIS A 59 2.36 7.75 11.17
CA HIS A 59 2.89 9.10 11.41
C HIS A 59 3.94 9.49 10.37
N PRO A 60 3.85 10.70 9.79
CA PRO A 60 4.79 11.16 8.76
C PRO A 60 6.26 11.13 9.18
N LYS A 61 6.54 11.26 10.48
CA LYS A 61 7.90 11.21 11.02
C LYS A 61 8.52 9.81 10.93
N TYR A 62 7.69 8.76 10.95
CA TYR A 62 8.13 7.36 10.98
C TYR A 62 7.66 6.61 9.75
N LEU A 63 7.86 7.20 8.58
CA LEU A 63 7.42 6.60 7.31
C LEU A 63 7.97 5.20 7.15
N LYS A 64 7.06 4.26 6.91
CA LYS A 64 7.40 2.86 6.70
C LYS A 64 7.50 2.53 5.23
N LYS A 65 8.38 1.60 4.91
CA LYS A 65 8.57 1.11 3.55
C LYS A 65 7.30 0.42 3.05
N LYS A 66 6.91 0.78 1.83
CA LYS A 66 5.82 0.16 1.10
C LYS A 66 6.34 -0.28 -0.26
N ILE A 67 5.91 -1.44 -0.72
CA ILE A 67 6.23 -1.90 -2.06
C ILE A 67 4.91 -2.18 -2.78
N TYR A 68 4.79 -1.65 -3.99
CA TYR A 68 3.62 -1.84 -4.84
C TYR A 68 4.01 -2.55 -6.12
N HIS A 69 3.13 -3.43 -6.57
CA HIS A 69 3.13 -3.93 -7.94
C HIS A 69 2.15 -3.06 -8.73
N VAL A 70 2.62 -2.50 -9.83
CA VAL A 70 1.86 -1.53 -10.63
C VAL A 70 1.74 -2.06 -12.06
N HIS A 71 0.51 -2.13 -12.56
CA HIS A 71 0.25 -2.41 -13.96
C HIS A 71 -0.16 -1.12 -14.64
N LEU A 72 0.59 -0.72 -15.68
CA LEU A 72 0.38 0.52 -16.42
C LEU A 72 -0.35 0.24 -17.73
N ASP A 73 -0.89 1.30 -18.33
CA ASP A 73 -1.58 1.23 -19.62
C ASP A 73 -0.63 1.06 -20.81
N LYS A 74 0.66 1.27 -20.60
CA LYS A 74 1.71 1.16 -21.61
C LYS A 74 3.05 0.88 -20.95
N ASN A 75 4.03 0.48 -21.73
CA ASN A 75 5.37 0.17 -21.25
C ASN A 75 6.02 1.39 -20.59
N LEU A 76 6.60 1.19 -19.42
CA LEU A 76 7.39 2.22 -18.77
C LEU A 76 8.75 2.32 -19.46
N THR A 77 9.11 3.50 -19.91
CA THR A 77 10.42 3.73 -20.53
C THR A 77 11.51 3.74 -19.48
N LYS A 78 12.73 3.37 -19.86
CA LYS A 78 13.90 3.45 -18.97
C LYS A 78 14.14 4.88 -18.48
N ALA A 79 13.97 5.86 -19.37
CA ALA A 79 14.15 7.28 -19.01
C ALA A 79 13.17 7.70 -17.93
N ASP A 80 11.91 7.33 -18.03
CA ASP A 80 10.91 7.64 -17.01
C ASP A 80 11.18 6.88 -15.70
N MET A 81 11.61 5.64 -15.79
CA MET A 81 12.01 4.85 -14.62
C MET A 81 13.16 5.55 -13.86
N GLU A 82 14.17 5.98 -14.57
CA GLU A 82 15.32 6.69 -13.99
C GLU A 82 14.89 8.03 -13.37
N GLN A 83 13.95 8.72 -14.00
CA GLN A 83 13.40 9.96 -13.47
C GLN A 83 12.65 9.74 -12.17
N ILE A 84 11.86 8.67 -12.07
CA ILE A 84 11.15 8.32 -10.83
C ILE A 84 12.16 8.02 -9.70
N ALA A 85 13.23 7.31 -10.01
CA ALA A 85 14.28 7.02 -9.04
C ALA A 85 15.04 8.27 -8.60
N ALA A 86 15.27 9.21 -9.50
CA ALA A 86 16.02 10.44 -9.22
C ALA A 86 15.18 11.51 -8.49
N GLY A 87 13.89 11.58 -8.81
CA GLY A 87 12.97 12.55 -8.19
C GLY A 87 12.03 13.20 -9.19
N ILE A 88 10.78 13.34 -8.79
CA ILE A 88 9.72 13.96 -9.56
C ILE A 88 9.12 15.09 -8.73
N GLN A 89 8.91 16.25 -9.34
CA GLN A 89 8.23 17.37 -8.71
C GLN A 89 6.72 17.23 -8.91
N LEU A 90 6.00 17.07 -7.80
CA LEU A 90 4.54 17.08 -7.77
C LEU A 90 4.06 18.39 -7.15
N ASP A 91 2.76 18.63 -7.16
CA ASP A 91 2.16 19.86 -6.63
C ASP A 91 2.51 20.10 -5.15
N ASP A 92 2.63 19.03 -4.38
CA ASP A 92 2.88 19.08 -2.94
C ASP A 92 4.31 18.70 -2.56
N GLY A 93 5.24 18.76 -3.50
CA GLY A 93 6.67 18.57 -3.25
C GLY A 93 7.31 17.52 -4.13
N GLU A 94 8.62 17.37 -3.93
CA GLU A 94 9.39 16.37 -4.64
C GLU A 94 9.23 15.01 -4.00
N ILE A 95 9.20 13.98 -4.84
CA ILE A 95 9.13 12.58 -4.41
C ILE A 95 10.04 11.73 -5.30
N HIS A 96 10.68 10.73 -4.72
CA HIS A 96 11.44 9.74 -5.46
C HIS A 96 11.09 8.34 -4.96
N ALA A 97 11.26 7.35 -5.81
CA ALA A 97 11.18 5.96 -5.40
C ALA A 97 12.51 5.54 -4.77
N ASP A 98 12.45 4.76 -3.70
CA ASP A 98 13.65 4.15 -3.11
C ASP A 98 14.21 3.05 -4.01
N ALA A 99 13.32 2.36 -4.72
CA ALA A 99 13.67 1.38 -5.74
C ALA A 99 12.52 1.28 -6.74
N ILE A 100 12.85 1.03 -7.99
CA ILE A 100 11.87 0.79 -9.04
C ILE A 100 12.50 -0.14 -10.09
N SER A 101 11.74 -1.13 -10.54
CA SER A 101 12.21 -2.10 -11.52
C SER A 101 11.04 -2.73 -12.26
N TYR A 102 11.32 -3.30 -13.42
CA TYR A 102 10.36 -4.17 -14.08
C TYR A 102 10.23 -5.46 -13.27
N THR A 103 9.01 -5.98 -13.19
CA THR A 103 8.74 -7.26 -12.49
C THR A 103 8.91 -8.46 -13.42
N ASP A 104 9.01 -8.21 -14.72
CA ASP A 104 9.06 -9.23 -15.77
C ASP A 104 10.04 -8.76 -16.85
N ASP A 105 10.83 -9.68 -17.41
CA ASP A 105 11.79 -9.36 -18.48
C ASP A 105 11.12 -8.98 -19.79
N VAL A 106 9.89 -9.42 -19.99
CA VAL A 106 9.12 -9.22 -21.23
C VAL A 106 8.10 -8.12 -21.09
N LYS A 107 7.35 -8.12 -19.98
CA LYS A 107 6.25 -7.17 -19.74
C LYS A 107 6.79 -5.90 -19.10
N LYS A 108 7.02 -4.87 -19.89
CA LYS A 108 7.55 -3.58 -19.43
C LYS A 108 6.46 -2.63 -18.89
N ASP A 109 5.21 -3.04 -18.92
CA ASP A 109 4.08 -2.33 -18.31
C ASP A 109 3.78 -2.79 -16.87
N ASP A 110 4.48 -3.82 -16.39
CA ASP A 110 4.40 -4.30 -15.01
C ASP A 110 5.68 -3.89 -14.27
N VAL A 111 5.52 -3.10 -13.20
CA VAL A 111 6.66 -2.58 -12.45
C VAL A 111 6.46 -2.75 -10.94
N GLY A 112 7.55 -2.90 -10.23
CA GLY A 112 7.59 -2.84 -8.79
C GLY A 112 8.18 -1.52 -8.34
N ILE A 113 7.55 -0.85 -7.38
CA ILE A 113 8.02 0.42 -6.83
C ILE A 113 8.06 0.34 -5.31
N GLU A 114 9.18 0.76 -4.73
CA GLU A 114 9.40 0.84 -3.29
C GLU A 114 9.44 2.30 -2.90
N ILE A 115 8.69 2.67 -1.87
CA ILE A 115 8.52 4.06 -1.50
C ILE A 115 8.29 4.22 0.01
N HIS A 116 8.78 5.31 0.57
CA HIS A 116 8.54 5.76 1.94
C HIS A 116 7.71 7.05 1.90
N SER A 117 6.42 6.95 1.67
CA SER A 117 5.54 8.11 1.65
C SER A 117 4.13 7.72 2.05
N GLY A 118 3.51 8.57 2.86
CA GLY A 118 2.10 8.43 3.24
C GLY A 118 1.20 9.42 2.51
N LYS A 119 1.71 10.16 1.53
CA LYS A 119 0.91 11.13 0.79
C LYS A 119 -0.20 10.45 0.00
N ASN A 120 -1.34 11.13 -0.06
CA ASN A 120 -2.53 10.60 -0.72
C ASN A 120 -2.25 10.27 -2.19
N ARG A 121 -2.60 9.05 -2.61
CA ARG A 121 -2.52 8.56 -3.99
C ARG A 121 -1.13 8.73 -4.62
N ILE A 122 -0.08 8.64 -3.81
CA ILE A 122 1.27 9.03 -4.25
C ILE A 122 1.78 8.22 -5.44
N VAL A 123 1.59 6.90 -5.44
CA VAL A 123 2.07 6.05 -6.54
C VAL A 123 1.32 6.38 -7.84
N ARG A 124 0.00 6.57 -7.77
CA ARG A 124 -0.81 6.95 -8.93
C ARG A 124 -0.35 8.29 -9.48
N ARG A 125 -0.13 9.28 -8.61
CA ARG A 125 0.29 10.63 -9.03
C ARG A 125 1.67 10.63 -9.68
N ILE A 126 2.59 9.81 -9.20
CA ILE A 126 3.92 9.67 -9.79
C ILE A 126 3.80 9.27 -11.27
N PHE A 127 3.08 8.18 -11.54
CA PHE A 127 2.94 7.68 -12.91
C PHE A 127 2.08 8.59 -13.79
N GLU A 128 1.00 9.14 -13.23
CA GLU A 128 0.13 10.06 -13.96
C GLU A 128 0.88 11.34 -14.38
N SER A 129 1.80 11.83 -13.56
CA SER A 129 2.61 13.01 -13.87
C SER A 129 3.49 12.81 -15.11
N LEU A 130 3.82 11.56 -15.44
CA LEU A 130 4.61 11.19 -16.61
C LEU A 130 3.77 10.70 -17.77
N GLY A 131 2.44 10.81 -17.67
CA GLY A 131 1.52 10.45 -18.75
C GLY A 131 1.06 9.00 -18.80
N TYR A 132 1.25 8.27 -17.70
CA TYR A 132 0.78 6.88 -17.58
C TYR A 132 -0.54 6.83 -16.85
N LYS A 133 -1.34 5.78 -17.14
CA LYS A 133 -2.50 5.40 -16.34
C LYS A 133 -2.17 4.16 -15.54
N VAL A 134 -2.47 4.18 -14.25
CA VAL A 134 -2.31 3.03 -13.39
C VAL A 134 -3.56 2.17 -13.50
N MET A 135 -3.43 1.02 -14.17
CA MET A 135 -4.54 0.11 -14.43
C MET A 135 -4.83 -0.78 -13.22
N LYS A 136 -3.78 -1.24 -12.53
CA LYS A 136 -3.87 -2.03 -11.32
C LYS A 136 -2.79 -1.58 -10.35
N LEU A 137 -3.13 -1.53 -9.08
CA LEU A 137 -2.21 -1.15 -8.02
C LEU A 137 -2.40 -2.09 -6.83
N ASP A 138 -1.33 -2.78 -6.46
CA ASP A 138 -1.35 -3.83 -5.44
C ASP A 138 -0.22 -3.59 -4.45
N ARG A 139 -0.57 -3.33 -3.18
CA ARG A 139 0.46 -3.19 -2.14
C ARG A 139 0.87 -4.58 -1.68
N VAL A 140 2.09 -4.97 -2.00
CA VAL A 140 2.62 -6.31 -1.72
C VAL A 140 3.46 -6.36 -0.46
N TYR A 141 3.85 -5.21 0.09
CA TYR A 141 4.66 -5.11 1.29
C TYR A 141 4.32 -3.82 2.06
N PHE A 142 4.20 -3.95 3.37
CA PHE A 142 4.02 -2.82 4.28
C PHE A 142 4.69 -3.14 5.61
N ALA A 143 5.70 -2.36 5.99
CA ALA A 143 6.35 -2.44 7.30
C ALA A 143 6.77 -3.87 7.71
N GLY A 144 7.31 -4.64 6.78
CA GLY A 144 7.74 -6.02 7.03
C GLY A 144 6.65 -7.08 6.77
N LEU A 145 5.42 -6.64 6.53
CA LEU A 145 4.29 -7.56 6.33
C LEU A 145 4.06 -7.79 4.83
N THR A 146 3.75 -9.02 4.47
CA THR A 146 3.36 -9.42 3.11
C THR A 146 2.01 -10.12 3.13
N LYS A 147 1.44 -10.32 1.96
CA LYS A 147 0.18 -11.06 1.81
C LYS A 147 0.38 -12.51 1.40
N LYS A 148 1.56 -13.06 1.61
CA LYS A 148 1.89 -14.44 1.25
C LYS A 148 0.90 -15.41 1.90
N GLY A 149 0.36 -16.32 1.09
CA GLY A 149 -0.59 -17.32 1.55
C GLY A 149 -2.03 -16.81 1.69
N LEU A 150 -2.31 -15.55 1.39
CA LEU A 150 -3.65 -14.98 1.48
C LEU A 150 -4.21 -14.66 0.09
N ARG A 151 -5.37 -15.21 -0.22
CA ARG A 151 -6.13 -14.83 -1.42
C ARG A 151 -6.86 -13.51 -1.17
N ARG A 152 -7.38 -12.89 -2.23
CA ARG A 152 -8.15 -11.65 -2.12
C ARG A 152 -9.31 -11.79 -1.14
N GLY A 153 -9.39 -10.87 -0.19
CA GLY A 153 -10.42 -10.87 0.84
C GLY A 153 -10.09 -11.70 2.07
N GLU A 154 -9.07 -12.54 2.00
CA GLU A 154 -8.66 -13.35 3.15
C GLU A 154 -7.83 -12.53 4.13
N TRP A 155 -7.90 -12.91 5.39
CA TRP A 155 -7.13 -12.31 6.47
C TRP A 155 -6.56 -13.39 7.39
N ARG A 156 -5.56 -13.01 8.17
CA ARG A 156 -4.99 -13.84 9.23
C ARG A 156 -4.60 -12.97 10.41
N TYR A 157 -4.46 -13.57 11.56
CA TYR A 157 -3.81 -12.91 12.69
C TYR A 157 -2.30 -12.82 12.43
N LEU A 158 -1.69 -11.75 12.94
CA LEU A 158 -0.24 -11.66 12.96
C LEU A 158 0.31 -12.61 14.01
N THR A 159 1.51 -13.11 13.78
CA THR A 159 2.24 -13.88 14.79
C THR A 159 2.72 -12.94 15.89
N GLU A 160 3.01 -13.48 17.05
CA GLU A 160 3.59 -12.73 18.17
C GLU A 160 4.89 -12.04 17.75
N GLN A 161 5.73 -12.73 16.98
CA GLN A 161 6.97 -12.18 16.46
C GLN A 161 6.73 -10.97 15.55
N GLU A 162 5.75 -11.06 14.65
CA GLU A 162 5.39 -9.94 13.77
C GLU A 162 4.92 -8.73 14.59
N VAL A 163 4.08 -8.95 15.59
CA VAL A 163 3.61 -7.88 16.48
C VAL A 163 4.77 -7.23 17.22
N ASN A 164 5.69 -8.03 17.76
CA ASN A 164 6.85 -7.53 18.46
C ASN A 164 7.75 -6.69 17.57
N PHE A 165 8.00 -7.12 16.35
CA PHE A 165 8.80 -6.36 15.39
C PHE A 165 8.15 -5.01 15.05
N LEU A 166 6.83 -4.99 14.84
CA LEU A 166 6.12 -3.75 14.58
C LEU A 166 6.22 -2.78 15.75
N ARG A 167 6.07 -3.28 16.99
CA ARG A 167 6.19 -2.47 18.20
C ARG A 167 7.59 -1.92 18.40
N MET A 168 8.60 -2.69 18.07
CA MET A 168 10.01 -2.26 18.17
C MET A 168 10.41 -1.29 17.07
N GLY A 169 9.58 -1.12 16.03
CA GLY A 169 9.91 -0.28 14.90
C GLY A 169 11.05 -0.81 14.04
N SER A 170 11.28 -2.13 14.06
CA SER A 170 12.42 -2.76 13.38
C SER A 170 12.20 -2.97 11.89
N PHE A 171 10.99 -2.79 11.40
CA PHE A 171 10.66 -2.95 9.98
C PHE A 171 10.59 -1.61 9.27
N GLU A 172 11.23 -1.56 8.14
CA GLU A 172 11.15 -0.43 7.23
C GLU A 172 10.61 -0.84 5.85
#